data_fdc913e9b8d796fbc08ffd13bd940f1c
#
_entry.id   fdc913e9b8d796fbc08ffd13bd940f1c
#
_cell.length_a   1.000
_cell.length_b   1.000
_cell.length_c   1.000
_cell.angle_alpha   90.00
_cell.angle_beta   90.00
_cell.angle_gamma   90.00
#
_symmetry.space_group_name_H-M   'P 1'
#
loop_
_entity.id
_entity.type
_entity.pdbx_description
1 polymer ?
#
loop_
_entity_poly.entity_id
_entity_poly.type
_entity_poly.pdbx_seq_one_letter_code
_entity_poly.pdbx_strand_id
1 'polypeptide(L)'
;MPELPEVETTKRGIEPFIVGETIAAVVVRNKNLRWPAQVPQALVGQQISHVGRRAKYLLITTPIGTLIVHLGMSGSLRLVDAKAAVKTHDHIDLQFDSGHCLRYNDPRRFGSFHFYKADPAEHWLLADLGPEPLGNDFSGEHLFQLARRRRIAVKNHIMDSKVVVGVGNIYAAEALFSAGIRPTVQAGRVTRVGYERLASHISKILARAIQVGGTTLRDFVGSDGQPGYFRQSLNVYGRAGEPCRVCSSLLKGMVLGQRATVYCPKCQKASGWR
;
A
#
# COMPACT_ATOMS: atom_id res chain seq x y z
N MET A 1 -3.54 -4.65 -6.02
CA MET A 1 -3.94 -3.68 -4.97
C MET A 1 -2.70 -2.92 -4.59
N PRO A 2 -2.71 -1.60 -4.70
CA PRO A 2 -1.62 -0.77 -4.20
C PRO A 2 -1.31 -1.08 -2.73
N GLU A 3 -0.05 -1.43 -2.44
CA GLU A 3 0.48 -1.60 -1.10
C GLU A 3 1.33 -0.36 -0.75
N LEU A 4 2.06 -0.35 0.34
CA LEU A 4 2.82 0.84 0.76
C LEU A 4 3.75 1.40 -0.34
N PRO A 5 4.55 0.59 -1.07
CA PRO A 5 5.44 1.14 -2.10
C PRO A 5 4.71 1.84 -3.24
N GLU A 6 3.57 1.31 -3.68
CA GLU A 6 2.78 1.91 -4.77
C GLU A 6 2.17 3.25 -4.32
N VAL A 7 1.70 3.33 -3.07
CA VAL A 7 1.15 4.58 -2.51
C VAL A 7 2.26 5.61 -2.30
N GLU A 8 3.44 5.20 -1.82
CA GLU A 8 4.60 6.08 -1.67
C GLU A 8 5.10 6.60 -3.03
N THR A 9 5.12 5.74 -4.05
CA THR A 9 5.48 6.14 -5.42
C THR A 9 4.47 7.14 -5.98
N THR A 10 3.18 6.91 -5.77
CA THR A 10 2.13 7.86 -6.16
C THR A 10 2.33 9.20 -5.45
N LYS A 11 2.56 9.19 -4.13
CA LYS A 11 2.87 10.40 -3.35
C LYS A 11 4.01 11.18 -3.98
N ARG A 12 5.15 10.54 -4.18
CA ARG A 12 6.36 11.19 -4.76
C ARG A 12 6.13 11.72 -6.17
N GLY A 13 5.29 11.03 -6.95
CA GLY A 13 4.98 11.45 -8.32
C GLY A 13 4.05 12.65 -8.40
N ILE A 14 3.18 12.87 -7.42
CA ILE A 14 2.25 14.01 -7.44
C ILE A 14 2.73 15.21 -6.61
N GLU A 15 3.44 14.96 -5.51
CA GLU A 15 3.86 15.96 -4.53
C GLU A 15 4.55 17.19 -5.16
N PRO A 16 5.57 17.05 -6.06
CA PRO A 16 6.27 18.20 -6.65
C PRO A 16 5.38 19.11 -7.51
N PHE A 17 4.24 18.60 -7.95
CA PHE A 17 3.34 19.30 -8.87
C PHE A 17 2.12 19.91 -8.21
N ILE A 18 1.74 19.43 -7.00
CA ILE A 18 0.51 19.88 -6.37
C ILE A 18 0.74 20.65 -5.06
N VAL A 19 1.92 20.51 -4.42
CA VAL A 19 2.23 21.33 -3.23
C VAL A 19 2.46 22.76 -3.67
N GLY A 20 1.78 23.69 -3.00
CA GLY A 20 1.76 25.12 -3.36
C GLY A 20 0.68 25.49 -4.37
N GLU A 21 0.03 24.54 -5.03
CA GLU A 21 -1.07 24.79 -5.96
C GLU A 21 -2.36 25.16 -5.21
N THR A 22 -3.11 26.11 -5.77
CA THR A 22 -4.45 26.48 -5.30
C THR A 22 -5.50 25.65 -6.04
N ILE A 23 -6.45 25.08 -5.32
CA ILE A 23 -7.56 24.32 -5.89
C ILE A 23 -8.56 25.28 -6.54
N ALA A 24 -8.64 25.30 -7.87
CA ALA A 24 -9.57 26.11 -8.65
C ALA A 24 -10.96 25.49 -8.70
N ALA A 25 -11.05 24.16 -8.79
CA ALA A 25 -12.34 23.47 -8.80
C ALA A 25 -12.23 22.05 -8.21
N VAL A 26 -13.36 21.60 -7.64
CA VAL A 26 -13.59 20.24 -7.18
C VAL A 26 -14.72 19.63 -8.01
N VAL A 27 -14.44 18.57 -8.75
CA VAL A 27 -15.44 17.87 -9.58
C VAL A 27 -15.58 16.43 -9.08
N VAL A 28 -16.75 16.09 -8.55
CA VAL A 28 -17.10 14.74 -8.13
C VAL A 28 -18.15 14.18 -9.07
N ARG A 29 -17.74 13.34 -10.06
CA ARG A 29 -18.63 12.71 -11.04
C ARG A 29 -19.36 11.52 -10.46
N ASN A 30 -18.68 10.76 -9.59
CA ASN A 30 -19.25 9.62 -8.91
C ASN A 30 -18.79 9.57 -7.45
N LYS A 31 -19.72 9.82 -6.55
CA LYS A 31 -19.45 9.75 -5.10
C LYS A 31 -19.52 8.33 -4.52
N ASN A 32 -20.06 7.35 -5.28
CA ASN A 32 -20.28 5.99 -4.80
C ASN A 32 -19.01 5.14 -4.93
N LEU A 33 -18.02 5.43 -4.08
CA LEU A 33 -16.84 4.61 -3.84
C LEU A 33 -17.12 3.57 -2.75
N ARG A 34 -16.10 2.97 -2.14
CA ARG A 34 -16.26 2.05 -1.00
C ARG A 34 -17.10 2.64 0.13
N TRP A 35 -16.91 3.92 0.40
CA TRP A 35 -17.77 4.81 1.18
C TRP A 35 -18.08 6.03 0.33
N PRO A 36 -19.19 6.73 0.58
CA PRO A 36 -19.47 7.97 -0.13
C PRO A 36 -18.30 8.94 -0.04
N ALA A 37 -17.82 9.40 -1.19
CA ALA A 37 -16.67 10.31 -1.23
C ALA A 37 -17.00 11.65 -0.57
N GLN A 38 -16.13 12.07 0.33
CA GLN A 38 -16.22 13.34 1.06
C GLN A 38 -15.15 14.30 0.52
N VAL A 39 -15.48 15.05 -0.50
CA VAL A 39 -14.62 16.08 -1.11
C VAL A 39 -15.41 17.39 -1.15
N PRO A 40 -15.35 18.21 -0.08
CA PRO A 40 -16.20 19.40 0.04
C PRO A 40 -15.78 20.51 -0.92
N GLN A 41 -16.75 21.27 -1.43
CA GLN A 41 -16.51 22.45 -2.26
C GLN A 41 -15.72 23.55 -1.54
N ALA A 42 -15.71 23.56 -0.21
CA ALA A 42 -14.88 24.47 0.60
C ALA A 42 -13.37 24.34 0.34
N LEU A 43 -12.93 23.27 -0.33
CA LEU A 43 -11.54 23.12 -0.79
C LEU A 43 -11.18 24.08 -1.94
N VAL A 44 -12.17 24.61 -2.68
CA VAL A 44 -11.92 25.62 -3.72
C VAL A 44 -11.35 26.89 -3.06
N GLY A 45 -10.28 27.42 -3.64
CA GLY A 45 -9.51 28.54 -3.12
C GLY A 45 -8.48 28.14 -2.05
N GLN A 46 -8.42 26.88 -1.62
CA GLN A 46 -7.42 26.41 -0.66
C GLN A 46 -6.14 25.99 -1.38
N GLN A 47 -4.99 26.35 -0.81
CA GLN A 47 -3.68 25.91 -1.27
C GLN A 47 -3.33 24.57 -0.64
N ILE A 48 -2.74 23.63 -1.43
CA ILE A 48 -2.21 22.40 -0.88
C ILE A 48 -0.87 22.69 -0.18
N SER A 49 -0.82 22.53 1.14
CA SER A 49 0.36 22.81 1.95
C SER A 49 1.31 21.63 2.05
N HIS A 50 0.79 20.40 1.99
CA HIS A 50 1.60 19.19 2.17
C HIS A 50 0.94 17.95 1.54
N VAL A 51 1.77 17.01 1.07
CA VAL A 51 1.34 15.66 0.66
C VAL A 51 2.09 14.63 1.49
N GLY A 52 1.37 13.95 2.36
CA GLY A 52 1.89 12.91 3.24
C GLY A 52 1.41 11.51 2.86
N ARG A 53 1.92 10.51 3.57
CA ARG A 53 1.44 9.13 3.53
C ARG A 53 1.40 8.54 4.94
N ARG A 54 0.32 7.83 5.24
CA ARG A 54 0.25 6.93 6.40
C ARG A 54 -0.25 5.56 5.92
N ALA A 55 0.49 4.51 6.16
CA ALA A 55 0.14 3.17 5.67
C ALA A 55 -0.07 3.13 4.13
N LYS A 56 -1.28 2.82 3.69
CA LYS A 56 -1.72 2.82 2.29
C LYS A 56 -2.64 4.00 1.95
N TYR A 57 -2.60 5.04 2.78
CA TYR A 57 -3.38 6.28 2.61
C TYR A 57 -2.48 7.44 2.21
N LEU A 58 -2.89 8.20 1.20
CA LEU A 58 -2.34 9.51 0.89
C LEU A 58 -3.05 10.56 1.73
N LEU A 59 -2.30 11.55 2.20
CA LEU A 59 -2.78 12.65 3.02
C LEU A 59 -2.49 13.95 2.28
N ILE A 60 -3.52 14.58 1.71
CA ILE A 60 -3.39 15.86 1.00
C ILE A 60 -3.92 16.93 1.92
N THR A 61 -3.01 17.75 2.46
CA THR A 61 -3.30 18.72 3.52
C THR A 61 -3.50 20.12 2.95
N THR A 62 -4.53 20.79 3.44
CA THR A 62 -4.85 22.20 3.20
C THR A 62 -5.02 22.92 4.54
N PRO A 63 -5.05 24.27 4.59
CA PRO A 63 -5.28 25.02 5.83
C PRO A 63 -6.58 24.65 6.56
N ILE A 64 -7.60 24.16 5.88
CA ILE A 64 -8.91 23.84 6.46
C ILE A 64 -9.11 22.36 6.82
N GLY A 65 -8.12 21.51 6.52
CA GLY A 65 -8.18 20.05 6.81
C GLY A 65 -7.43 19.22 5.79
N THR A 66 -7.52 17.91 5.95
CA THR A 66 -6.78 16.92 5.16
C THR A 66 -7.73 15.98 4.40
N LEU A 67 -7.48 15.77 3.11
CA LEU A 67 -8.07 14.68 2.35
C LEU A 67 -7.28 13.39 2.62
N ILE A 68 -7.95 12.38 3.14
CA ILE A 68 -7.43 11.03 3.37
C ILE A 68 -7.89 10.16 2.21
N VAL A 69 -6.95 9.75 1.36
CA VAL A 69 -7.24 9.04 0.12
C VAL A 69 -6.68 7.63 0.15
N HIS A 70 -7.53 6.64 -0.13
CA HIS A 70 -7.13 5.23 -0.31
C HIS A 70 -7.38 4.79 -1.74
N LEU A 71 -6.36 4.26 -2.41
CA LEU A 71 -6.46 3.87 -3.82
C LEU A 71 -7.28 2.59 -4.06
N GLY A 72 -7.65 1.86 -3.02
CA GLY A 72 -8.43 0.62 -3.15
C GLY A 72 -7.61 -0.50 -3.79
N MET A 73 -8.16 -1.13 -4.82
CA MET A 73 -7.51 -2.22 -5.55
C MET A 73 -7.03 -1.84 -6.95
N SER A 74 -7.69 -0.90 -7.59
CA SER A 74 -7.46 -0.48 -8.98
C SER A 74 -7.40 1.03 -9.13
N GLY A 75 -7.54 1.78 -8.03
CA GLY A 75 -7.51 3.23 -8.06
C GLY A 75 -6.13 3.79 -8.37
N SER A 76 -6.10 4.88 -9.10
CA SER A 76 -4.92 5.67 -9.43
C SER A 76 -5.22 7.16 -9.32
N LEU A 77 -4.24 7.92 -8.86
CA LEU A 77 -4.21 9.38 -8.93
C LEU A 77 -3.20 9.79 -9.99
N ARG A 78 -3.64 10.56 -10.96
CA ARG A 78 -2.83 11.01 -12.08
C ARG A 78 -2.86 12.52 -12.19
N LEU A 79 -1.70 13.11 -12.45
CA LEU A 79 -1.62 14.50 -12.88
C LEU A 79 -1.88 14.56 -14.38
N VAL A 80 -2.87 15.33 -14.78
CA VAL A 80 -3.26 15.51 -16.18
C VAL A 80 -3.57 16.99 -16.45
N ASP A 81 -3.65 17.40 -17.71
CA ASP A 81 -4.22 18.70 -18.08
C ASP A 81 -5.69 18.75 -17.67
N ALA A 82 -6.16 19.85 -17.10
CA ALA A 82 -7.56 20.02 -16.68
C ALA A 82 -8.55 19.88 -17.85
N LYS A 83 -8.10 20.20 -19.09
CA LYS A 83 -8.88 20.06 -20.32
C LYS A 83 -8.80 18.65 -20.92
N ALA A 84 -7.95 17.75 -20.36
CA ALA A 84 -7.83 16.40 -20.88
C ALA A 84 -9.18 15.66 -20.81
N ALA A 85 -9.49 14.91 -21.88
CA ALA A 85 -10.72 14.15 -21.98
C ALA A 85 -10.91 13.23 -20.77
N VAL A 86 -12.11 13.25 -20.20
CA VAL A 86 -12.51 12.39 -19.08
C VAL A 86 -12.69 10.96 -19.61
N LYS A 87 -12.03 10.00 -18.96
CA LYS A 87 -12.13 8.57 -19.29
C LYS A 87 -13.19 7.89 -18.44
N THR A 88 -13.62 6.72 -18.89
CA THR A 88 -14.44 5.83 -18.07
C THR A 88 -13.76 5.58 -16.73
N HIS A 89 -14.53 5.69 -15.63
CA HIS A 89 -14.07 5.53 -14.24
C HIS A 89 -13.21 6.68 -13.68
N ASP A 90 -13.11 7.83 -14.36
CA ASP A 90 -12.59 9.07 -13.75
C ASP A 90 -13.68 9.66 -12.85
N HIS A 91 -13.52 9.51 -11.53
CA HIS A 91 -14.58 9.79 -10.56
C HIS A 91 -14.45 11.15 -9.90
N ILE A 92 -13.21 11.60 -9.63
CA ILE A 92 -12.95 12.83 -8.87
C ILE A 92 -11.79 13.58 -9.51
N ASP A 93 -11.95 14.90 -9.67
CA ASP A 93 -10.89 15.82 -10.08
C ASP A 93 -10.71 16.91 -9.01
N LEU A 94 -9.45 17.21 -8.69
CA LEU A 94 -9.03 18.46 -8.08
C LEU A 94 -8.30 19.24 -9.18
N GLN A 95 -8.91 20.31 -9.68
CA GLN A 95 -8.31 21.17 -10.70
C GLN A 95 -7.57 22.32 -10.01
N PHE A 96 -6.44 22.74 -10.57
CA PHE A 96 -5.58 23.77 -10.02
C PHE A 96 -5.55 25.01 -10.93
N ASP A 97 -5.19 26.16 -10.35
CA ASP A 97 -5.07 27.43 -11.09
C ASP A 97 -3.99 27.36 -12.19
N SER A 98 -2.98 26.49 -12.04
CA SER A 98 -1.96 26.21 -13.05
C SER A 98 -2.50 25.54 -14.33
N GLY A 99 -3.76 25.11 -14.35
CA GLY A 99 -4.36 24.35 -15.44
C GLY A 99 -4.10 22.84 -15.36
N HIS A 100 -3.40 22.36 -14.33
CA HIS A 100 -3.26 20.93 -14.03
C HIS A 100 -4.49 20.42 -13.27
N CYS A 101 -4.63 19.09 -13.27
CA CYS A 101 -5.71 18.39 -12.57
C CYS A 101 -5.19 17.10 -11.95
N LEU A 102 -5.39 16.94 -10.66
CA LEU A 102 -5.21 15.66 -9.99
C LEU A 102 -6.49 14.84 -10.17
N ARG A 103 -6.44 13.83 -11.03
CA ARG A 103 -7.57 13.01 -11.44
C ARG A 103 -7.53 11.62 -10.83
N TYR A 104 -8.62 11.23 -10.17
CA TYR A 104 -8.79 9.91 -9.59
C TYR A 104 -9.62 9.02 -10.51
N ASN A 105 -9.02 7.88 -10.93
CA ASN A 105 -9.64 6.82 -11.69
C ASN A 105 -9.71 5.53 -10.86
N ASP A 106 -10.86 4.87 -10.79
CA ASP A 106 -11.01 3.59 -10.08
C ASP A 106 -12.13 2.72 -10.67
N PRO A 107 -11.82 1.79 -11.60
CA PRO A 107 -12.79 0.91 -12.21
C PRO A 107 -13.61 0.08 -11.22
N ARG A 108 -13.01 -0.33 -10.10
CA ARG A 108 -13.66 -1.19 -9.10
C ARG A 108 -14.34 -0.43 -7.97
N ARG A 109 -14.08 0.87 -7.82
CA ARG A 109 -14.65 1.75 -6.78
C ARG A 109 -14.41 1.26 -5.34
N PHE A 110 -13.26 0.62 -5.10
CA PHE A 110 -12.83 0.16 -3.77
C PHE A 110 -11.94 1.16 -3.04
N GLY A 111 -11.64 2.27 -3.68
CA GLY A 111 -10.96 3.38 -3.05
C GLY A 111 -11.89 4.24 -2.18
N SER A 112 -11.31 5.24 -1.53
CA SER A 112 -12.08 6.16 -0.69
C SER A 112 -11.43 7.53 -0.60
N PHE A 113 -12.27 8.54 -0.38
CA PHE A 113 -11.90 9.92 -0.09
C PHE A 113 -12.67 10.38 1.14
N HIS A 114 -11.94 10.81 2.18
CA HIS A 114 -12.50 11.37 3.40
C HIS A 114 -11.85 12.73 3.66
N PHE A 115 -12.67 13.73 3.94
CA PHE A 115 -12.17 15.03 4.40
C PHE A 115 -12.26 15.11 5.92
N TYR A 116 -11.16 15.46 6.56
CA TYR A 116 -11.08 15.53 8.01
C TYR A 116 -10.44 16.86 8.44
N LYS A 117 -11.09 17.58 9.37
CA LYS A 117 -10.67 18.91 9.79
C LYS A 117 -9.67 18.92 10.95
N ALA A 118 -9.69 17.87 11.78
CA ALA A 118 -8.75 17.69 12.89
C ALA A 118 -7.48 16.94 12.45
N ASP A 119 -6.64 16.53 13.40
CA ASP A 119 -5.46 15.73 13.11
C ASP A 119 -5.86 14.42 12.39
N PRO A 120 -5.34 14.15 11.18
CA PRO A 120 -5.63 12.93 10.45
C PRO A 120 -5.36 11.64 11.25
N ALA A 121 -4.43 11.66 12.21
CA ALA A 121 -4.12 10.52 13.07
C ALA A 121 -5.31 10.06 13.93
N GLU A 122 -6.23 10.99 14.25
CA GLU A 122 -7.45 10.68 15.02
C GLU A 122 -8.58 10.09 14.18
N HIS A 123 -8.45 10.14 12.85
CA HIS A 123 -9.48 9.60 11.97
C HIS A 123 -9.58 8.07 12.13
N TRP A 124 -10.79 7.52 12.22
CA TRP A 124 -11.07 6.11 12.46
C TRP A 124 -10.35 5.13 11.52
N LEU A 125 -9.99 5.57 10.30
CA LEU A 125 -9.19 4.79 9.35
C LEU A 125 -7.70 4.71 9.74
N LEU A 126 -7.21 5.64 10.55
CA LEU A 126 -5.78 5.81 10.84
C LEU A 126 -5.44 5.60 12.32
N ALA A 127 -6.38 5.82 13.22
CA ALA A 127 -6.15 5.81 14.67
C ALA A 127 -5.61 4.49 15.23
N ASP A 128 -6.09 3.36 14.70
CA ASP A 128 -5.70 2.01 15.17
C ASP A 128 -4.56 1.38 14.36
N LEU A 129 -3.89 2.13 13.50
CA LEU A 129 -2.82 1.58 12.65
C LEU A 129 -1.54 1.33 13.42
N GLY A 130 -0.93 0.16 13.20
CA GLY A 130 0.37 -0.21 13.72
C GLY A 130 1.53 0.65 13.16
N PRO A 131 2.79 0.35 13.52
CA PRO A 131 3.94 1.13 13.10
C PRO A 131 4.21 1.07 11.60
N GLU A 132 4.85 2.11 11.10
CA GLU A 132 5.40 2.15 9.74
C GLU A 132 6.61 1.20 9.64
N PRO A 133 6.65 0.31 8.63
CA PRO A 133 7.72 -0.70 8.51
C PRO A 133 9.10 -0.12 8.18
N LEU A 134 9.17 1.16 7.81
CA LEU A 134 10.40 1.91 7.55
C LEU A 134 10.70 2.93 8.67
N GLY A 135 9.89 2.98 9.72
CA GLY A 135 10.09 3.83 10.89
C GLY A 135 10.85 3.12 12.01
N ASN A 136 11.20 3.88 13.05
CA ASN A 136 12.00 3.41 14.16
C ASN A 136 11.22 2.50 15.14
N ASP A 137 9.90 2.59 15.15
CA ASP A 137 9.03 1.82 16.06
C ASP A 137 8.76 0.40 15.57
N PHE A 138 9.19 0.06 14.36
CA PHE A 138 9.02 -1.27 13.78
C PHE A 138 10.27 -2.13 14.00
N SER A 139 10.09 -3.29 14.65
CA SER A 139 11.20 -4.22 14.97
C SER A 139 10.72 -5.66 14.98
N GLY A 140 11.68 -6.60 14.99
CA GLY A 140 11.39 -8.02 15.22
C GLY A 140 10.80 -8.28 16.60
N GLU A 141 11.25 -7.52 17.62
CA GLU A 141 10.68 -7.59 18.96
C GLU A 141 9.22 -7.18 19.00
N HIS A 142 8.85 -6.07 18.32
CA HIS A 142 7.47 -5.64 18.17
C HIS A 142 6.59 -6.75 17.57
N LEU A 143 7.03 -7.35 16.46
CA LEU A 143 6.31 -8.45 15.82
C LEU A 143 6.20 -9.67 16.73
N PHE A 144 7.28 -10.02 17.44
CA PHE A 144 7.31 -11.16 18.36
C PHE A 144 6.33 -10.99 19.52
N GLN A 145 6.29 -9.82 20.15
CA GLN A 145 5.38 -9.55 21.26
C GLN A 145 3.91 -9.64 20.86
N LEU A 146 3.54 -9.04 19.71
CA LEU A 146 2.17 -9.11 19.19
C LEU A 146 1.78 -10.50 18.70
N ALA A 147 2.74 -11.34 18.35
CA ALA A 147 2.51 -12.72 17.92
C ALA A 147 2.28 -13.71 19.07
N ARG A 148 2.66 -13.35 20.29
CA ARG A 148 2.54 -14.25 21.46
C ARG A 148 1.15 -14.86 21.56
N ARG A 149 1.08 -16.20 21.66
CA ARG A 149 -0.15 -17.00 21.76
C ARG A 149 -1.10 -16.91 20.53
N ARG A 150 -0.71 -16.21 19.43
CA ARG A 150 -1.54 -16.13 18.22
C ARG A 150 -1.46 -17.46 17.43
N ARG A 151 -2.63 -18.04 17.16
CA ARG A 151 -2.75 -19.28 16.35
C ARG A 151 -2.94 -19.03 14.87
N ILE A 152 -3.19 -17.77 14.46
CA ILE A 152 -3.31 -17.40 13.04
C ILE A 152 -1.98 -17.62 12.31
N ALA A 153 -2.05 -17.83 11.00
CA ALA A 153 -0.88 -17.95 10.16
C ALA A 153 -0.02 -16.67 10.19
N VAL A 154 1.31 -16.82 10.23
CA VAL A 154 2.25 -15.68 10.27
C VAL A 154 2.04 -14.72 9.12
N LYS A 155 1.67 -15.20 7.92
CA LYS A 155 1.33 -14.34 6.80
C LYS A 155 0.16 -13.41 7.13
N ASN A 156 -0.91 -13.95 7.70
CA ASN A 156 -2.09 -13.16 8.06
C ASN A 156 -1.77 -12.18 9.19
N HIS A 157 -0.91 -12.59 10.12
CA HIS A 157 -0.45 -11.74 11.22
C HIS A 157 0.28 -10.49 10.72
N ILE A 158 1.25 -10.62 9.82
CA ILE A 158 1.99 -9.47 9.28
C ILE A 158 1.21 -8.66 8.23
N MET A 159 0.08 -9.16 7.76
CA MET A 159 -0.84 -8.43 6.89
C MET A 159 -1.92 -7.65 7.66
N ASP A 160 -2.02 -7.84 8.97
CA ASP A 160 -2.89 -7.05 9.84
C ASP A 160 -2.30 -5.67 10.03
N SER A 161 -3.05 -4.64 9.60
CA SER A 161 -2.62 -3.24 9.69
C SER A 161 -2.44 -2.72 11.12
N LYS A 162 -2.97 -3.42 12.13
CA LYS A 162 -2.72 -3.13 13.56
C LYS A 162 -1.36 -3.67 14.02
N VAL A 163 -0.80 -4.65 13.32
CA VAL A 163 0.51 -5.25 13.62
C VAL A 163 1.64 -4.49 12.93
N VAL A 164 1.51 -4.28 11.62
CA VAL A 164 2.40 -3.45 10.81
C VAL A 164 1.64 -2.94 9.61
N VAL A 165 1.83 -1.68 9.28
CA VAL A 165 1.12 -1.10 8.15
C VAL A 165 1.80 -1.36 6.81
N GLY A 166 1.04 -1.21 5.74
CA GLY A 166 1.58 -1.16 4.38
C GLY A 166 1.90 -2.51 3.76
N VAL A 167 2.12 -3.56 4.55
CA VAL A 167 2.39 -4.92 4.07
C VAL A 167 1.10 -5.56 3.58
N GLY A 168 1.05 -5.92 2.31
CA GLY A 168 -0.09 -6.63 1.73
C GLY A 168 0.32 -8.00 1.22
N ASN A 169 -0.44 -8.54 0.27
CA ASN A 169 -0.28 -9.92 -0.18
C ASN A 169 1.04 -10.18 -0.92
N ILE A 170 1.52 -9.19 -1.66
CA ILE A 170 2.76 -9.27 -2.43
C ILE A 170 3.94 -9.28 -1.47
N TYR A 171 4.07 -8.21 -0.71
CA TYR A 171 5.26 -8.01 0.13
C TYR A 171 5.30 -8.94 1.33
N ALA A 172 4.15 -9.42 1.86
CA ALA A 172 4.11 -10.48 2.86
C ALA A 172 4.67 -11.81 2.31
N ALA A 173 4.31 -12.19 1.08
CA ALA A 173 4.83 -13.42 0.46
C ALA A 173 6.35 -13.34 0.22
N GLU A 174 6.82 -12.21 -0.33
CA GLU A 174 8.25 -11.99 -0.61
C GLU A 174 9.10 -11.89 0.67
N ALA A 175 8.60 -11.19 1.69
CA ALA A 175 9.31 -11.08 2.97
C ALA A 175 9.42 -12.43 3.69
N LEU A 176 8.35 -13.23 3.70
CA LEU A 176 8.37 -14.57 4.28
C LEU A 176 9.29 -15.53 3.50
N PHE A 177 9.35 -15.41 2.17
CA PHE A 177 10.30 -16.16 1.36
C PHE A 177 11.73 -15.81 1.72
N SER A 178 12.06 -14.53 1.74
CA SER A 178 13.41 -14.03 2.08
C SER A 178 13.81 -14.37 3.51
N ALA A 179 12.86 -14.39 4.44
CA ALA A 179 13.08 -14.82 5.82
C ALA A 179 13.16 -16.35 6.00
N GLY A 180 12.85 -17.14 4.96
CA GLY A 180 12.83 -18.59 5.02
C GLY A 180 11.67 -19.17 5.86
N ILE A 181 10.60 -18.41 6.07
CA ILE A 181 9.46 -18.77 6.92
C ILE A 181 8.29 -19.21 6.07
N ARG A 182 7.73 -20.41 6.35
CA ARG A 182 6.54 -20.88 5.64
C ARG A 182 5.31 -20.04 6.05
N PRO A 183 4.51 -19.54 5.09
CA PRO A 183 3.42 -18.61 5.38
C PRO A 183 2.31 -19.18 6.28
N THR A 184 2.17 -20.51 6.34
CA THR A 184 1.16 -21.21 7.14
C THR A 184 1.53 -21.42 8.61
N VAL A 185 2.77 -21.15 8.99
CA VAL A 185 3.21 -21.29 10.39
C VAL A 185 2.37 -20.41 11.29
N GLN A 186 1.95 -20.94 12.42
CA GLN A 186 1.27 -20.13 13.43
C GLN A 186 2.19 -19.01 13.93
N ALA A 187 1.68 -17.78 13.98
CA ALA A 187 2.47 -16.61 14.35
C ALA A 187 3.17 -16.79 15.70
N GLY A 188 2.48 -17.36 16.71
CA GLY A 188 3.05 -17.62 18.04
C GLY A 188 4.14 -18.69 18.09
N ARG A 189 4.39 -19.43 16.99
CA ARG A 189 5.46 -20.44 16.89
C ARG A 189 6.74 -19.90 16.24
N VAL A 190 6.72 -18.74 15.63
CA VAL A 190 7.91 -18.10 15.07
C VAL A 190 8.76 -17.58 16.22
N THR A 191 10.05 -17.91 16.22
CA THR A 191 10.99 -17.49 17.28
C THR A 191 11.27 -15.99 17.21
N ARG A 192 11.84 -15.42 18.29
CA ARG A 192 12.29 -14.02 18.32
C ARG A 192 13.27 -13.74 17.18
N VAL A 193 14.29 -14.59 16.99
CA VAL A 193 15.26 -14.49 15.88
C VAL A 193 14.57 -14.59 14.50
N GLY A 194 13.55 -15.45 14.38
CA GLY A 194 12.73 -15.53 13.18
C GLY A 194 12.02 -14.21 12.87
N TYR A 195 11.49 -13.54 13.88
CA TYR A 195 10.83 -12.24 13.71
C TYR A 195 11.82 -11.09 13.47
N GLU A 196 13.00 -11.10 14.10
CA GLU A 196 14.07 -10.13 13.80
C GLU A 196 14.46 -10.17 12.31
N ARG A 197 14.67 -11.40 11.80
CA ARG A 197 14.95 -11.61 10.39
C ARG A 197 13.79 -11.18 9.50
N LEU A 198 12.55 -11.55 9.85
CA LEU A 198 11.36 -11.18 9.09
C LEU A 198 11.16 -9.66 9.02
N ALA A 199 11.29 -8.96 10.14
CA ALA A 199 11.20 -7.49 10.18
C ALA A 199 12.25 -6.83 9.30
N SER A 200 13.51 -7.29 9.38
CA SER A 200 14.58 -6.80 8.49
C SER A 200 14.25 -7.00 7.02
N HIS A 201 13.71 -8.15 6.63
CA HIS A 201 13.32 -8.40 5.23
C HIS A 201 12.10 -7.60 4.80
N ILE A 202 11.11 -7.38 5.67
CA ILE A 202 9.97 -6.50 5.38
C ILE A 202 10.48 -5.10 5.02
N SER A 203 11.30 -4.49 5.89
CA SER A 203 11.82 -3.14 5.66
C SER A 203 12.66 -3.06 4.38
N LYS A 204 13.60 -4.01 4.17
CA LYS A 204 14.47 -4.03 2.99
C LYS A 204 13.70 -4.16 1.67
N ILE A 205 12.72 -5.06 1.63
CA ILE A 205 11.92 -5.31 0.43
C ILE A 205 11.05 -4.11 0.09
N LEU A 206 10.39 -3.51 1.10
CA LEU A 206 9.57 -2.31 0.90
C LEU A 206 10.42 -1.11 0.46
N ALA A 207 11.56 -0.87 1.09
CA ALA A 207 12.49 0.19 0.68
C ALA A 207 12.96 0.00 -0.76
N ARG A 208 13.35 -1.24 -1.13
CA ARG A 208 13.77 -1.56 -2.50
C ARG A 208 12.63 -1.36 -3.50
N ALA A 209 11.42 -1.80 -3.16
CA ALA A 209 10.24 -1.63 -4.01
C ALA A 209 9.94 -0.14 -4.27
N ILE A 210 10.06 0.73 -3.24
CA ILE A 210 9.90 2.18 -3.40
C ILE A 210 10.96 2.74 -4.36
N GLN A 211 12.24 2.34 -4.21
CA GLN A 211 13.33 2.83 -5.07
C GLN A 211 13.12 2.52 -6.55
N VAL A 212 12.47 1.41 -6.89
CA VAL A 212 12.22 0.99 -8.27
C VAL A 212 10.81 1.30 -8.77
N GLY A 213 10.05 2.15 -8.06
CA GLY A 213 8.73 2.62 -8.49
C GLY A 213 7.56 1.66 -8.23
N GLY A 214 7.73 0.68 -7.32
CA GLY A 214 6.68 -0.27 -6.96
C GLY A 214 6.48 -1.41 -7.97
N THR A 215 5.45 -2.24 -7.73
CA THR A 215 5.02 -3.31 -8.65
C THR A 215 3.91 -2.82 -9.56
N THR A 216 4.04 -3.05 -10.87
CA THR A 216 2.90 -2.92 -11.76
C THR A 216 2.05 -4.17 -11.65
N LEU A 217 0.87 -4.04 -11.08
CA LEU A 217 -0.21 -4.98 -11.28
C LEU A 217 -1.04 -4.51 -12.48
N ARG A 218 -1.78 -5.42 -13.12
CA ARG A 218 -2.59 -5.12 -14.35
C ARG A 218 -3.45 -3.85 -14.25
N ASP A 219 -3.80 -3.47 -13.02
CA ASP A 219 -4.78 -2.41 -12.73
C ASP A 219 -4.16 -1.15 -12.10
N PHE A 220 -2.82 -1.09 -11.91
CA PHE A 220 -2.15 0.07 -11.31
C PHE A 220 -1.06 0.60 -12.23
N VAL A 221 -1.16 1.87 -12.55
CA VAL A 221 -0.16 2.62 -13.30
C VAL A 221 0.27 3.79 -12.41
N GLY A 222 1.55 4.13 -12.38
CA GLY A 222 2.06 5.27 -11.63
C GLY A 222 1.37 6.59 -12.02
N SER A 223 1.57 7.64 -11.26
CA SER A 223 1.03 8.98 -11.57
C SER A 223 1.47 9.52 -12.93
N ASP A 224 2.62 9.07 -13.42
CA ASP A 224 3.21 9.36 -14.74
C ASP A 224 2.73 8.44 -15.86
N GLY A 225 1.84 7.48 -15.56
CA GLY A 225 1.34 6.50 -16.53
C GLY A 225 2.31 5.33 -16.79
N GLN A 226 3.48 5.28 -16.11
CA GLN A 226 4.48 4.25 -16.32
C GLN A 226 4.26 3.03 -15.41
N PRO A 227 4.56 1.83 -15.91
CA PRO A 227 4.50 0.61 -15.11
C PRO A 227 5.65 0.55 -14.10
N GLY A 228 5.39 0.10 -12.87
CA GLY A 228 6.44 -0.17 -11.88
C GLY A 228 7.27 -1.41 -12.24
N TYR A 229 8.57 -1.37 -11.98
CA TYR A 229 9.53 -2.40 -12.40
C TYR A 229 9.75 -3.52 -11.38
N PHE A 230 9.23 -3.42 -10.17
CA PHE A 230 9.49 -4.39 -9.11
C PHE A 230 8.93 -5.80 -9.40
N ARG A 231 7.91 -5.92 -10.25
CA ARG A 231 7.31 -7.21 -10.64
C ARG A 231 8.34 -8.21 -11.19
N GLN A 232 9.34 -7.73 -11.92
CA GLN A 232 10.37 -8.59 -12.53
C GLN A 232 11.28 -9.26 -11.49
N SER A 233 11.35 -8.74 -10.26
CA SER A 233 12.19 -9.24 -9.17
C SER A 233 11.45 -10.14 -8.16
N LEU A 234 10.15 -10.42 -8.34
CA LEU A 234 9.38 -11.25 -7.43
C LEU A 234 9.86 -12.72 -7.43
N ASN A 235 10.10 -13.26 -6.24
CA ASN A 235 10.61 -14.61 -6.05
C ASN A 235 9.50 -15.66 -6.01
N VAL A 236 8.37 -15.35 -5.37
CA VAL A 236 7.28 -16.32 -5.16
C VAL A 236 5.90 -15.79 -5.56
N TYR A 237 5.61 -14.51 -5.37
CA TYR A 237 4.28 -14.00 -5.64
C TYR A 237 3.89 -14.14 -7.12
N GLY A 238 2.73 -14.80 -7.37
CA GLY A 238 2.20 -15.02 -8.72
C GLY A 238 2.89 -16.13 -9.51
N ARG A 239 3.83 -16.88 -8.90
CA ARG A 239 4.70 -17.86 -9.56
C ARG A 239 4.41 -19.31 -9.16
N ALA A 240 3.17 -19.63 -8.78
CA ALA A 240 2.79 -21.01 -8.45
C ALA A 240 3.06 -21.97 -9.62
N GLY A 241 3.71 -23.11 -9.33
CA GLY A 241 4.10 -24.10 -10.34
C GLY A 241 5.40 -23.79 -11.09
N GLU A 242 5.98 -22.61 -10.92
CA GLU A 242 7.29 -22.27 -11.49
C GLU A 242 8.44 -22.76 -10.58
N PRO A 243 9.66 -22.94 -11.14
CA PRO A 243 10.85 -23.27 -10.35
C PRO A 243 11.24 -22.10 -9.43
N CYS A 244 11.60 -22.42 -8.20
CA CYS A 244 12.18 -21.48 -7.24
C CYS A 244 13.52 -20.97 -7.75
N ARG A 245 13.72 -19.65 -7.75
CA ARG A 245 14.96 -19.01 -8.22
C ARG A 245 16.20 -19.37 -7.38
N VAL A 246 16.01 -19.87 -6.15
CA VAL A 246 17.11 -20.21 -5.22
C VAL A 246 17.46 -21.70 -5.25
N CYS A 247 16.45 -22.60 -5.29
CA CYS A 247 16.69 -24.04 -5.13
C CYS A 247 16.05 -24.92 -6.21
N SER A 248 15.47 -24.30 -7.24
CA SER A 248 14.80 -24.95 -8.39
C SER A 248 13.61 -25.85 -8.06
N SER A 249 13.24 -26.03 -6.79
CA SER A 249 12.03 -26.77 -6.41
C SER A 249 10.78 -26.05 -6.90
N LEU A 250 9.76 -26.76 -7.32
CA LEU A 250 8.49 -26.15 -7.76
C LEU A 250 7.82 -25.39 -6.61
N LEU A 251 7.45 -24.16 -6.88
CA LEU A 251 6.72 -23.29 -5.96
C LEU A 251 5.29 -23.81 -5.79
N LYS A 252 4.84 -23.92 -4.54
CA LYS A 252 3.49 -24.38 -4.21
C LYS A 252 2.55 -23.22 -4.01
N GLY A 253 1.37 -23.33 -4.66
CA GLY A 253 0.26 -22.41 -4.48
C GLY A 253 -0.78 -22.94 -3.48
N MET A 254 -1.41 -22.06 -2.73
CA MET A 254 -2.55 -22.34 -1.84
C MET A 254 -3.37 -21.10 -1.59
N VAL A 255 -4.55 -21.27 -0.99
CA VAL A 255 -5.35 -20.15 -0.46
C VAL A 255 -5.17 -20.09 1.05
N LEU A 256 -4.81 -18.92 1.56
CA LEU A 256 -4.64 -18.65 2.99
C LEU A 256 -5.31 -17.32 3.35
N GLY A 257 -6.28 -17.33 4.25
CA GLY A 257 -7.07 -16.14 4.61
C GLY A 257 -7.73 -15.50 3.39
N GLN A 258 -8.35 -16.29 2.52
CA GLN A 258 -9.02 -15.87 1.26
C GLN A 258 -8.07 -15.20 0.24
N ARG A 259 -6.74 -15.39 0.37
CA ARG A 259 -5.74 -14.80 -0.52
C ARG A 259 -4.84 -15.85 -1.12
N ALA A 260 -4.59 -15.73 -2.43
CA ALA A 260 -3.61 -16.56 -3.10
C ALA A 260 -2.25 -16.42 -2.40
N THR A 261 -1.62 -17.52 -2.09
CA THR A 261 -0.37 -17.60 -1.37
C THR A 261 0.55 -18.57 -2.09
N VAL A 262 1.76 -18.14 -2.40
CA VAL A 262 2.78 -18.97 -3.05
C VAL A 262 4.01 -19.03 -2.15
N TYR A 263 4.64 -20.21 -2.06
CA TYR A 263 5.84 -20.39 -1.26
C TYR A 263 6.72 -21.51 -1.81
N CYS A 264 8.01 -21.49 -1.48
CA CYS A 264 8.94 -22.57 -1.77
C CYS A 264 8.93 -23.61 -0.63
N PRO A 265 8.58 -24.89 -0.89
CA PRO A 265 8.52 -25.90 0.16
C PRO A 265 9.89 -26.25 0.76
N LYS A 266 10.99 -26.03 0.02
CA LYS A 266 12.36 -26.30 0.45
C LYS A 266 13.00 -25.09 1.16
N CYS A 267 12.88 -23.88 0.61
CA CYS A 267 13.49 -22.69 1.21
C CYS A 267 12.73 -22.18 2.43
N GLN A 268 11.40 -22.34 2.47
CA GLN A 268 10.55 -21.84 3.56
C GLN A 268 10.17 -22.99 4.51
N LYS A 269 10.85 -23.05 5.65
CA LYS A 269 10.67 -24.11 6.64
C LYS A 269 9.46 -23.84 7.54
N ALA A 270 8.90 -24.90 8.12
CA ALA A 270 7.84 -24.83 9.12
C ALA A 270 8.35 -24.66 10.56
N SER A 271 9.65 -24.82 10.76
CA SER A 271 10.31 -24.72 12.08
C SER A 271 11.84 -24.51 11.89
N GLY A 272 12.56 -24.29 12.98
CA GLY A 272 14.06 -24.29 12.94
C GLY A 272 14.67 -22.94 12.52
N TRP A 273 14.00 -21.83 12.81
CA TRP A 273 14.57 -20.47 12.66
C TRP A 273 15.44 -20.12 13.87
N ARG A 274 16.60 -20.76 13.97
CA ARG A 274 17.62 -20.47 14.96
C ARG A 274 18.65 -19.49 14.41
#